data_ad68b1f398b3d30b1e270566d3165417
#
_entry.id   ad68b1f398b3d30b1e270566d3165417
#
_cell.length_a   1.000
_cell.length_b   1.000
_cell.length_c   1.000
_cell.angle_alpha   90.00
_cell.angle_beta   90.00
_cell.angle_gamma   90.00
#
_symmetry.space_group_name_H-M   'P 1'
#
loop_
_entity.id
_entity.type
_entity.pdbx_description
1 polymer ?
#
loop_
_entity_poly.entity_id
_entity_poly.type
_entity_poly.pdbx_seq_one_letter_code
_entity_poly.pdbx_strand_id
1 'polypeptide(L)'
;SETTEEEASKMFALSFGVPMFIAMLYFLNLIPAVPLSLREGMVLHNVEREEGGDYRILEEKDTRFLSSLRRQIHTITTEDNDVFYFSIIDAPALITAPITHVWEYYDREKREWVEVTKVSFTLSGGREGGYRAYSHKENIKEGLWRVTVKVDEERIVGRTTFTIQEGKAGELIENTF
;
A
#
# COMPACT_ATOMS: atom_id res chain seq x y z
N SER A 1 -16.27 53.39 5.91
CA SER A 1 -17.00 52.41 6.76
C SER A 1 -17.73 51.32 5.93
N GLU A 2 -18.19 51.61 4.72
CA GLU A 2 -18.88 50.62 3.86
C GLU A 2 -17.97 49.52 3.38
N THR A 3 -16.70 49.75 3.10
CA THR A 3 -15.73 48.74 2.65
C THR A 3 -15.44 47.68 3.71
N THR A 4 -15.43 48.04 4.96
CA THR A 4 -15.17 47.09 6.09
C THR A 4 -16.34 46.13 6.34
N GLU A 5 -17.57 46.56 6.10
CA GLU A 5 -18.76 45.71 6.27
C GLU A 5 -18.89 44.71 5.09
N GLU A 6 -18.54 45.16 3.88
CA GLU A 6 -18.55 44.29 2.70
C GLU A 6 -17.46 43.23 2.76
N GLU A 7 -16.27 43.57 3.22
CA GLU A 7 -15.16 42.60 3.45
C GLU A 7 -15.51 41.62 4.58
N ALA A 8 -16.09 42.08 5.67
CA ALA A 8 -16.55 41.22 6.76
C ALA A 8 -17.63 40.23 6.29
N SER A 9 -18.59 40.68 5.48
CA SER A 9 -19.61 39.82 4.90
C SER A 9 -19.04 38.76 3.97
N LYS A 10 -18.07 39.10 3.14
CA LYS A 10 -17.35 38.15 2.25
C LYS A 10 -16.54 37.13 3.05
N MET A 11 -15.87 37.55 4.12
CA MET A 11 -15.14 36.64 5.02
C MET A 11 -16.09 35.70 5.74
N PHE A 12 -17.24 36.16 6.19
CA PHE A 12 -18.28 35.34 6.81
C PHE A 12 -18.84 34.31 5.81
N ALA A 13 -19.17 34.74 4.60
CA ALA A 13 -19.68 33.86 3.55
C ALA A 13 -18.65 32.77 3.18
N LEU A 14 -17.36 33.11 3.12
CA LEU A 14 -16.28 32.13 2.85
C LEU A 14 -16.09 31.18 4.02
N SER A 15 -16.16 31.68 5.26
CA SER A 15 -15.96 30.90 6.49
C SER A 15 -17.04 29.84 6.71
N PHE A 16 -18.27 30.09 6.31
CA PHE A 16 -19.38 29.12 6.39
C PHE A 16 -19.63 28.39 5.08
N GLY A 17 -19.37 29.01 3.92
CA GLY A 17 -19.60 28.42 2.61
C GLY A 17 -18.72 27.22 2.33
N VAL A 18 -17.42 27.29 2.68
CA VAL A 18 -16.48 26.20 2.46
C VAL A 18 -16.82 24.96 3.30
N PRO A 19 -17.00 25.04 4.63
CA PRO A 19 -17.42 23.88 5.43
C PRO A 19 -18.77 23.30 4.98
N MET A 20 -19.73 24.13 4.61
CA MET A 20 -21.04 23.69 4.12
C MET A 20 -20.93 22.96 2.78
N PHE A 21 -20.08 23.43 1.88
CA PHE A 21 -19.81 22.78 0.61
C PHE A 21 -19.14 21.41 0.81
N ILE A 22 -18.13 21.32 1.69
CA ILE A 22 -17.49 20.06 2.04
C ILE A 22 -18.50 19.08 2.68
N ALA A 23 -19.33 19.55 3.59
CA ALA A 23 -20.38 18.74 4.19
C ALA A 23 -21.39 18.24 3.14
N MET A 24 -21.76 19.08 2.19
CA MET A 24 -22.61 18.70 1.07
C MET A 24 -21.98 17.59 0.21
N LEU A 25 -20.68 17.71 -0.14
CA LEU A 25 -19.96 16.69 -0.89
C LEU A 25 -19.88 15.37 -0.12
N TYR A 26 -19.75 15.42 1.21
CA TYR A 26 -19.76 14.25 2.08
C TYR A 26 -21.13 13.56 2.08
N PHE A 27 -22.23 14.30 2.25
CA PHE A 27 -23.60 13.74 2.22
C PHE A 27 -24.00 13.21 0.84
N LEU A 28 -23.43 13.75 -0.23
CA LEU A 28 -23.61 13.24 -1.59
C LEU A 28 -22.74 12.02 -1.91
N ASN A 29 -21.97 11.49 -0.94
CA ASN A 29 -21.01 10.40 -1.13
C ASN A 29 -19.94 10.68 -2.22
N LEU A 30 -19.69 11.93 -2.53
CA LEU A 30 -18.64 12.34 -3.48
C LEU A 30 -17.25 12.33 -2.83
N ILE A 31 -17.18 12.46 -1.49
CA ILE A 31 -15.96 12.31 -0.71
C ILE A 31 -16.17 11.11 0.21
N PRO A 32 -15.43 10.01 0.02
CA PRO A 32 -15.50 8.87 0.92
C PRO A 32 -15.00 9.28 2.32
N ALA A 33 -15.71 8.87 3.35
CA ALA A 33 -15.48 9.24 4.75
C ALA A 33 -14.08 8.84 5.26
N VAL A 34 -13.56 7.73 4.79
CA VAL A 34 -12.19 7.26 5.07
C VAL A 34 -11.66 6.59 3.80
N PRO A 35 -10.60 7.13 3.19
CA PRO A 35 -9.99 6.47 2.03
C PRO A 35 -9.31 5.18 2.46
N LEU A 36 -9.48 4.11 1.66
CA LEU A 36 -8.63 2.94 1.73
C LEU A 36 -7.20 3.36 1.37
N SER A 37 -6.25 2.98 2.20
CA SER A 37 -4.83 3.31 1.97
C SER A 37 -3.93 2.14 2.33
N LEU A 38 -2.86 1.98 1.59
CA LEU A 38 -1.78 1.08 1.95
C LEU A 38 -0.98 1.73 3.07
N ARG A 39 -1.08 1.16 4.29
CA ARG A 39 -0.30 1.59 5.44
C ARG A 39 1.14 1.13 5.30
N GLU A 40 1.31 -0.15 4.96
CA GLU A 40 2.62 -0.77 4.81
C GLU A 40 2.59 -1.82 3.71
N GLY A 41 3.67 -1.90 2.94
CA GLY A 41 3.90 -2.90 1.93
C GLY A 41 5.33 -3.39 2.01
N MET A 42 5.52 -4.67 2.33
CA MET A 42 6.81 -5.30 2.56
C MET A 42 7.04 -6.44 1.57
N VAL A 43 8.28 -6.59 1.12
CA VAL A 43 8.72 -7.76 0.36
C VAL A 43 9.57 -8.62 1.28
N LEU A 44 9.26 -9.92 1.35
CA LEU A 44 9.69 -10.83 2.39
C LEU A 44 10.16 -12.15 1.80
N HIS A 45 10.99 -12.87 2.54
CA HIS A 45 11.43 -14.22 2.17
C HIS A 45 10.40 -15.28 2.52
N ASN A 46 9.66 -15.09 3.61
CA ASN A 46 8.58 -16.00 4.00
C ASN A 46 7.46 -15.28 4.76
N VAL A 47 6.26 -15.80 4.62
CA VAL A 47 5.07 -15.39 5.38
C VAL A 47 4.30 -16.63 5.77
N GLU A 48 4.13 -16.85 7.06
CA GLU A 48 3.32 -17.92 7.61
C GLU A 48 2.18 -17.34 8.44
N ARG A 49 0.99 -17.89 8.28
CA ARG A 49 -0.15 -17.52 9.11
C ARG A 49 -0.25 -18.48 10.30
N GLU A 50 -0.22 -17.93 11.50
CA GLU A 50 -0.37 -18.71 12.73
C GLU A 50 -1.84 -19.00 13.06
N GLU A 51 -2.08 -20.01 13.89
CA GLU A 51 -3.43 -20.42 14.31
C GLU A 51 -4.19 -19.30 15.03
N GLY A 52 -3.48 -18.38 15.69
CA GLY A 52 -4.04 -17.18 16.34
C GLY A 52 -4.51 -16.09 15.37
N GLY A 53 -4.18 -16.22 14.09
CA GLY A 53 -4.49 -15.24 13.05
C GLY A 53 -3.44 -14.16 12.88
N ASP A 54 -2.34 -14.23 13.60
CA ASP A 54 -1.16 -13.41 13.40
C ASP A 54 -0.30 -13.96 12.26
N TYR A 55 0.62 -13.15 11.78
CA TYR A 55 1.50 -13.51 10.68
C TYR A 55 2.94 -13.47 11.16
N ARG A 56 3.64 -14.57 10.98
CA ARG A 56 5.08 -14.68 11.15
C ARG A 56 5.73 -14.34 9.82
N ILE A 57 6.58 -13.33 9.81
CA ILE A 57 7.28 -12.89 8.62
C ILE A 57 8.79 -13.05 8.76
N LEU A 58 9.45 -13.41 7.66
CA LEU A 58 10.89 -13.51 7.56
C LEU A 58 11.40 -12.44 6.60
N GLU A 59 12.13 -11.46 7.13
CA GLU A 59 12.67 -10.35 6.36
C GLU A 59 14.18 -10.25 6.48
N GLU A 60 14.85 -9.66 5.47
CA GLU A 60 16.25 -9.30 5.62
C GLU A 60 16.39 -8.20 6.68
N LYS A 61 17.39 -8.36 7.54
CA LYS A 61 17.78 -7.32 8.49
C LYS A 61 18.27 -6.11 7.71
N ASP A 62 17.33 -5.32 7.29
CA ASP A 62 17.66 -4.10 6.59
C ASP A 62 18.05 -3.01 7.57
N THR A 63 18.97 -2.19 7.17
CA THR A 63 19.27 -0.91 7.78
C THR A 63 18.09 0.07 7.57
N ARG A 64 16.87 -0.34 7.96
CA ARG A 64 15.62 0.44 7.82
C ARG A 64 15.75 1.87 8.33
N PHE A 65 16.59 2.08 9.30
CA PHE A 65 16.82 3.41 9.87
C PHE A 65 17.42 4.40 8.87
N LEU A 66 18.20 3.92 7.90
CA LEU A 66 18.78 4.76 6.84
C LEU A 66 17.94 4.79 5.56
N SER A 67 17.16 3.75 5.29
CA SER A 67 16.31 3.64 4.08
C SER A 67 15.09 4.56 4.15
N SER A 68 14.52 4.77 5.33
CA SER A 68 13.39 5.69 5.52
C SER A 68 13.76 7.17 5.27
N LEU A 69 15.03 7.53 5.48
CA LEU A 69 15.56 8.89 5.25
C LEU A 69 15.99 9.14 3.80
N ARG A 70 16.27 8.08 3.06
CA ARG A 70 16.57 8.14 1.63
C ARG A 70 15.52 7.29 0.93
N ARG A 71 14.81 7.77 -0.03
CA ARG A 71 13.95 7.02 -0.98
C ARG A 71 14.75 5.92 -1.71
N GLN A 72 15.43 5.06 -0.97
CA GLN A 72 16.17 3.94 -1.55
C GLN A 72 15.18 2.82 -1.86
N ILE A 73 15.28 2.32 -3.07
CA ILE A 73 14.56 1.13 -3.52
C ILE A 73 15.15 -0.03 -2.71
N HIS A 74 14.29 -0.74 -1.98
CA HIS A 74 14.69 -1.90 -1.20
C HIS A 74 15.19 -3.01 -2.13
N THR A 75 16.29 -3.65 -1.78
CA THR A 75 16.85 -4.78 -2.54
C THR A 75 16.64 -6.04 -1.75
N ILE A 76 16.05 -7.05 -2.37
CA ILE A 76 15.86 -8.39 -1.82
C ILE A 76 16.78 -9.33 -2.56
N THR A 77 17.54 -10.13 -1.83
CA THR A 77 18.44 -11.14 -2.41
C THR A 77 17.83 -12.52 -2.15
N THR A 78 17.56 -13.27 -3.22
CA THR A 78 16.95 -14.61 -3.12
C THR A 78 17.75 -15.65 -3.89
N GLU A 79 17.88 -16.85 -3.31
CA GLU A 79 18.49 -18.03 -3.97
C GLU A 79 17.44 -18.83 -4.73
N ASP A 80 16.23 -18.91 -4.22
CA ASP A 80 15.15 -19.77 -4.74
C ASP A 80 14.25 -19.06 -5.76
N ASN A 81 14.51 -17.78 -6.04
CA ASN A 81 13.68 -16.96 -6.90
C ASN A 81 12.21 -16.86 -6.46
N ASP A 82 11.99 -17.00 -5.16
CA ASP A 82 10.68 -16.90 -4.54
C ASP A 82 10.63 -15.74 -3.56
N VAL A 83 9.55 -14.97 -3.60
CA VAL A 83 9.34 -13.84 -2.68
C VAL A 83 7.86 -13.69 -2.34
N PHE A 84 7.61 -13.14 -1.16
CA PHE A 84 6.29 -12.81 -0.68
C PHE A 84 6.12 -11.28 -0.64
N TYR A 85 4.93 -10.83 -0.94
CA TYR A 85 4.54 -9.45 -0.70
C TYR A 85 3.46 -9.42 0.36
N PHE A 86 3.73 -8.72 1.45
CA PHE A 86 2.79 -8.54 2.57
C PHE A 86 2.31 -7.09 2.60
N SER A 87 1.02 -6.90 2.73
CA SER A 87 0.39 -5.58 2.78
C SER A 87 -0.47 -5.40 4.02
N ILE A 88 -0.40 -4.22 4.61
CA ILE A 88 -1.31 -3.76 5.66
C ILE A 88 -2.12 -2.60 5.07
N ILE A 89 -3.43 -2.78 5.00
CA ILE A 89 -4.35 -1.83 4.37
C ILE A 89 -5.26 -1.24 5.44
N ASP A 90 -5.25 0.08 5.56
CA ASP A 90 -6.22 0.79 6.37
C ASP A 90 -7.56 0.82 5.65
N ALA A 91 -8.56 0.27 6.31
CA ALA A 91 -9.93 0.24 5.80
C ALA A 91 -10.91 0.64 6.91
N PRO A 92 -11.98 1.38 6.57
CA PRO A 92 -13.07 1.61 7.51
C PRO A 92 -13.67 0.29 8.00
N ALA A 93 -14.19 0.29 9.22
CA ALA A 93 -14.98 -0.84 9.71
C ALA A 93 -16.15 -1.11 8.76
N LEU A 94 -16.44 -2.40 8.51
CA LEU A 94 -17.58 -2.87 7.70
C LEU A 94 -17.45 -2.69 6.17
N ILE A 95 -16.27 -2.51 5.64
CA ILE A 95 -16.06 -2.59 4.18
C ILE A 95 -15.79 -4.04 3.77
N THR A 96 -16.46 -4.45 2.69
CA THR A 96 -16.09 -5.64 1.91
C THR A 96 -15.71 -5.18 0.52
N ALA A 97 -14.47 -5.42 0.13
CA ALA A 97 -13.96 -5.00 -1.17
C ALA A 97 -12.93 -6.01 -1.71
N PRO A 98 -12.90 -6.27 -3.01
CA PRO A 98 -11.82 -7.03 -3.61
C PRO A 98 -10.53 -6.22 -3.61
N ILE A 99 -9.46 -6.85 -3.12
CA ILE A 99 -8.10 -6.32 -3.15
C ILE A 99 -7.31 -7.13 -4.16
N THR A 100 -6.48 -6.47 -4.93
CA THR A 100 -5.60 -7.12 -5.91
C THR A 100 -4.18 -6.63 -5.75
N HIS A 101 -3.24 -7.56 -5.58
CA HIS A 101 -1.82 -7.32 -5.75
C HIS A 101 -1.45 -7.55 -7.21
N VAL A 102 -1.01 -6.49 -7.88
CA VAL A 102 -0.54 -6.54 -9.27
C VAL A 102 0.98 -6.47 -9.25
N TRP A 103 1.63 -7.58 -9.63
CA TRP A 103 3.07 -7.69 -9.74
C TRP A 103 3.51 -7.23 -11.12
N GLU A 104 4.39 -6.24 -11.15
CA GLU A 104 4.86 -5.61 -12.38
C GLU A 104 6.39 -5.64 -12.41
N TYR A 105 6.94 -6.01 -13.57
CA TYR A 105 8.37 -5.98 -13.86
C TYR A 105 8.72 -4.79 -14.74
N TYR A 106 9.82 -4.10 -14.45
CA TYR A 106 10.29 -3.01 -15.29
C TYR A 106 11.12 -3.52 -16.45
N ASP A 107 10.54 -3.48 -17.65
CA ASP A 107 11.26 -3.78 -18.90
C ASP A 107 12.16 -2.60 -19.27
N ARG A 108 13.48 -2.79 -19.15
CA ARG A 108 14.46 -1.75 -19.42
C ARG A 108 14.58 -1.41 -20.91
N GLU A 109 14.28 -2.33 -21.81
CA GLU A 109 14.35 -2.11 -23.26
C GLU A 109 13.18 -1.26 -23.71
N LYS A 110 11.98 -1.59 -23.25
CA LYS A 110 10.76 -0.85 -23.56
C LYS A 110 10.55 0.38 -22.68
N ARG A 111 11.28 0.48 -21.56
CA ARG A 111 11.13 1.52 -20.53
C ARG A 111 9.72 1.61 -19.95
N GLU A 112 9.08 0.46 -19.79
CA GLU A 112 7.70 0.38 -19.27
C GLU A 112 7.56 -0.70 -18.19
N TRP A 113 6.50 -0.55 -17.38
CA TRP A 113 6.11 -1.54 -16.40
C TRP A 113 5.21 -2.58 -17.08
N VAL A 114 5.62 -3.83 -17.03
CA VAL A 114 4.89 -4.96 -17.59
C VAL A 114 4.23 -5.74 -16.46
N GLU A 115 2.91 -5.87 -16.52
CA GLU A 115 2.17 -6.71 -15.61
C GLU A 115 2.51 -8.18 -15.82
N VAL A 116 2.87 -8.89 -14.73
CA VAL A 116 3.29 -10.29 -14.78
C VAL A 116 2.28 -11.21 -14.09
N THR A 117 1.76 -10.79 -12.94
CA THR A 117 0.86 -11.62 -12.12
C THR A 117 -0.12 -10.75 -11.36
N LYS A 118 -1.37 -11.22 -11.23
CA LYS A 118 -2.38 -10.67 -10.33
C LYS A 118 -2.79 -11.71 -9.31
N VAL A 119 -2.88 -11.31 -8.06
CA VAL A 119 -3.42 -12.13 -6.97
C VAL A 119 -4.52 -11.33 -6.29
N SER A 120 -5.75 -11.85 -6.35
CA SER A 120 -6.93 -11.18 -5.78
C SER A 120 -7.44 -11.93 -4.55
N PHE A 121 -7.88 -11.18 -3.56
CA PHE A 121 -8.49 -11.69 -2.33
C PHE A 121 -9.57 -10.71 -1.87
N THR A 122 -10.51 -11.20 -1.06
CA THR A 122 -11.60 -10.36 -0.54
C THR A 122 -11.22 -9.84 0.83
N LEU A 123 -11.20 -8.51 0.98
CA LEU A 123 -11.14 -7.83 2.25
C LEU A 123 -12.51 -7.94 2.90
N SER A 124 -12.57 -8.46 4.11
CA SER A 124 -13.82 -8.63 4.88
C SER A 124 -13.64 -8.12 6.30
N GLY A 125 -14.34 -7.07 6.64
CA GLY A 125 -14.37 -6.48 7.97
C GLY A 125 -13.21 -5.55 8.31
N GLY A 126 -13.46 -4.54 9.14
CA GLY A 126 -12.42 -3.72 9.75
C GLY A 126 -11.77 -4.46 10.91
N ARG A 127 -10.44 -4.54 10.93
CA ARG A 127 -9.66 -5.08 12.04
C ARG A 127 -8.86 -3.96 12.68
N GLU A 128 -8.81 -3.94 14.00
CA GLU A 128 -7.84 -3.08 14.70
C GLU A 128 -6.44 -3.43 14.22
N GLY A 129 -5.66 -2.45 13.76
CA GLY A 129 -4.34 -2.67 13.17
C GLY A 129 -4.28 -2.81 11.64
N GLY A 130 -5.42 -2.66 10.93
CA GLY A 130 -5.50 -2.74 9.47
C GLY A 130 -5.74 -4.16 8.97
N TYR A 131 -6.08 -4.27 7.69
CA TYR A 131 -6.29 -5.53 7.01
C TYR A 131 -4.98 -6.05 6.43
N ARG A 132 -4.64 -7.30 6.75
CA ARG A 132 -3.39 -7.93 6.35
C ARG A 132 -3.64 -8.93 5.25
N ALA A 133 -2.84 -8.84 4.20
CA ALA A 133 -2.89 -9.78 3.09
C ALA A 133 -1.48 -10.02 2.54
N TYR A 134 -1.27 -11.19 1.97
CA TYR A 134 -0.02 -11.50 1.30
C TYR A 134 -0.25 -12.22 -0.02
N SER A 135 0.70 -12.09 -0.91
CA SER A 135 0.77 -12.85 -2.16
C SER A 135 2.18 -13.40 -2.35
N HIS A 136 2.27 -14.59 -2.94
CA HIS A 136 3.50 -15.27 -3.26
C HIS A 136 3.81 -15.16 -4.75
N LYS A 137 5.05 -14.91 -5.09
CA LYS A 137 5.55 -14.88 -6.45
C LYS A 137 6.73 -15.81 -6.61
N GLU A 138 6.49 -16.90 -7.31
CA GLU A 138 7.48 -17.88 -7.71
C GLU A 138 8.18 -17.46 -9.00
N ASN A 139 9.42 -17.97 -9.19
CA ASN A 139 10.22 -17.74 -10.38
C ASN A 139 10.38 -16.25 -10.72
N ILE A 140 10.63 -15.44 -9.70
CA ILE A 140 10.86 -14.01 -9.88
C ILE A 140 12.22 -13.77 -10.54
N LYS A 141 12.26 -12.93 -11.55
CA LYS A 141 13.49 -12.60 -12.26
C LYS A 141 14.25 -11.49 -11.55
N GLU A 142 15.57 -11.50 -11.69
CA GLU A 142 16.40 -10.38 -11.28
C GLU A 142 15.99 -9.07 -11.97
N GLY A 143 16.03 -7.96 -11.25
CA GLY A 143 15.72 -6.64 -11.78
C GLY A 143 14.77 -5.82 -10.92
N LEU A 144 14.22 -4.79 -11.52
CA LEU A 144 13.33 -3.82 -10.85
C LEU A 144 11.87 -4.28 -10.93
N TRP A 145 11.25 -4.38 -9.78
CA TRP A 145 9.87 -4.83 -9.62
C TRP A 145 9.02 -3.81 -8.87
N ARG A 146 7.73 -3.92 -9.04
CA ARG A 146 6.75 -3.14 -8.29
C ARG A 146 5.52 -4.01 -8.01
N VAL A 147 4.99 -3.91 -6.79
CA VAL A 147 3.64 -4.39 -6.50
C VAL A 147 2.72 -3.18 -6.35
N THR A 148 1.68 -3.14 -7.16
CA THR A 148 0.60 -2.17 -7.07
C THR A 148 -0.57 -2.82 -6.37
N VAL A 149 -1.01 -2.24 -5.24
CA VAL A 149 -2.19 -2.68 -4.50
C VAL A 149 -3.39 -1.90 -5.01
N LYS A 150 -4.38 -2.62 -5.52
CA LYS A 150 -5.64 -2.06 -6.04
C LYS A 150 -6.83 -2.53 -5.24
N VAL A 151 -7.86 -1.70 -5.21
CA VAL A 151 -9.19 -2.00 -4.70
C VAL A 151 -10.18 -1.85 -5.85
N ASP A 152 -11.15 -2.76 -5.94
CA ASP A 152 -12.14 -2.78 -7.02
C ASP A 152 -11.51 -2.76 -8.42
N GLU A 153 -10.36 -3.44 -8.58
CA GLU A 153 -9.55 -3.57 -9.82
C GLU A 153 -8.99 -2.25 -10.40
N GLU A 154 -9.58 -1.11 -10.09
CA GLU A 154 -9.23 0.18 -10.68
C GLU A 154 -8.48 1.10 -9.73
N ARG A 155 -8.93 1.22 -8.48
CA ARG A 155 -8.43 2.21 -7.55
C ARG A 155 -7.13 1.76 -6.89
N ILE A 156 -6.05 2.45 -7.19
CA ILE A 156 -4.74 2.21 -6.57
C ILE A 156 -4.74 2.81 -5.15
N VAL A 157 -4.42 1.98 -4.16
CA VAL A 157 -4.28 2.39 -2.75
C VAL A 157 -2.83 2.51 -2.32
N GLY A 158 -1.90 1.90 -3.05
CA GLY A 158 -0.48 2.06 -2.82
C GLY A 158 0.40 1.28 -3.80
N ARG A 159 1.70 1.55 -3.75
CA ARG A 159 2.73 0.87 -4.55
C ARG A 159 3.99 0.69 -3.73
N THR A 160 4.61 -0.48 -3.88
CA THR A 160 5.93 -0.78 -3.32
C THR A 160 6.86 -1.15 -4.46
N THR A 161 7.98 -0.45 -4.60
CA THR A 161 8.99 -0.70 -5.61
C THR A 161 10.25 -1.26 -4.95
N PHE A 162 10.82 -2.31 -5.52
CA PHE A 162 11.97 -3.02 -4.98
C PHE A 162 12.81 -3.61 -6.10
N THR A 163 14.03 -4.02 -5.78
CA THR A 163 14.93 -4.71 -6.71
C THR A 163 15.15 -6.14 -6.24
N ILE A 164 15.09 -7.10 -7.15
CA ILE A 164 15.49 -8.48 -6.90
C ILE A 164 16.91 -8.68 -7.41
N GLN A 165 17.73 -9.32 -6.57
CA GLN A 165 19.07 -9.82 -6.92
C GLN A 165 19.15 -11.30 -6.61
N GLU A 166 19.78 -12.06 -7.52
CA GLU A 166 20.09 -13.46 -7.29
C GLU A 166 21.31 -13.57 -6.37
N GLY A 167 21.21 -14.43 -5.35
CA GLY A 167 22.29 -14.65 -4.40
C GLY A 167 21.78 -15.01 -3.02
N LYS A 168 22.72 -15.14 -2.09
CA LYS A 168 22.41 -15.49 -0.71
C LYS A 168 21.84 -14.30 0.05
N ALA A 169 20.68 -14.49 0.66
CA ALA A 169 20.06 -13.52 1.55
C ALA A 169 21.02 -13.10 2.68
N GLY A 170 20.93 -11.86 3.08
CA GLY A 170 21.64 -11.34 4.25
C GLY A 170 21.19 -11.98 5.55
N GLU A 171 21.45 -11.32 6.68
CA GLU A 171 20.93 -11.78 7.98
C GLU A 171 19.41 -11.64 7.99
N LEU A 172 18.70 -12.76 8.17
CA LEU A 172 17.24 -12.77 8.25
C LEU A 172 16.78 -12.58 9.69
N ILE A 173 15.72 -11.80 9.87
CA ILE A 173 15.05 -11.60 11.14
C ILE A 173 13.59 -12.01 11.05
N GLU A 174 13.09 -12.59 12.12
CA GLU A 174 11.71 -13.01 12.26
C GLU A 174 10.93 -11.97 13.08
N ASN A 175 9.78 -11.57 12.57
CA ASN A 175 8.85 -10.68 13.24
C ASN A 175 7.44 -11.25 13.18
N THR A 176 6.59 -10.87 14.16
CA THR A 176 5.19 -11.28 14.22
C THR A 176 4.30 -10.03 14.16
N PHE A 177 3.26 -10.09 13.34
CA PHE A 177 2.27 -9.03 13.14
C PHE A 177 0.88 -9.51 13.49
#